data_04bb3946dc640cd4d34b0153dd7df48a
#
_entry.id   04bb3946dc640cd4d34b0153dd7df48a
#
_cell.length_a   1.000
_cell.length_b   1.000
_cell.length_c   1.000
_cell.angle_alpha   90.00
_cell.angle_beta   90.00
_cell.angle_gamma   90.00
#
_symmetry.space_group_name_H-M   'P 1'
#
loop_
_entity.id
_entity.type
_entity.pdbx_description
1 polymer ?
#
loop_
_entity_poly.entity_id
_entity_poly.type
_entity_poly.pdbx_seq_one_letter_code
_entity_poly.pdbx_strand_id
1 'polypeptide(L)' 'MTNEHSKAMMTYAGMLYEAYMKGCGGKDWLDKPFPTWAEYVCDPLNKRRVEAWIDVARVAIKIETEVRDGQL' A
#
# COMPACT_ATOMS: atom_id res chain seq x y z
N MET A 1 -21.58 -7.06 -8.23
CA MET A 1 -20.40 -6.21 -8.01
C MET A 1 -19.61 -6.68 -6.81
N THR A 2 -18.37 -6.80 -6.97
CA THR A 2 -17.51 -7.23 -5.89
C THR A 2 -16.97 -6.02 -5.14
N ASN A 3 -16.42 -6.27 -3.97
CA ASN A 3 -15.73 -5.23 -3.20
C ASN A 3 -14.26 -5.18 -3.54
N GLU A 4 -13.90 -5.78 -4.64
CA GLU A 4 -12.52 -5.81 -5.05
C GLU A 4 -12.05 -4.43 -5.48
N HIS A 5 -10.85 -4.12 -5.08
CA HIS A 5 -10.24 -2.86 -5.46
C HIS A 5 -9.68 -2.98 -6.88
N SER A 6 -9.57 -1.88 -7.57
CA SER A 6 -9.02 -1.91 -8.91
C SER A 6 -7.57 -2.39 -8.87
N LYS A 7 -7.16 -2.99 -9.98
CA LYS A 7 -5.79 -3.47 -10.10
C LYS A 7 -4.80 -2.32 -9.94
N ALA A 8 -5.13 -1.17 -10.50
CA ALA A 8 -4.27 0.02 -10.40
C ALA A 8 -4.10 0.44 -8.94
N MET A 9 -5.19 0.42 -8.17
CA MET A 9 -5.15 0.78 -6.76
C MET A 9 -4.30 -0.19 -5.96
N MET A 10 -4.44 -1.49 -6.25
CA MET A 10 -3.64 -2.52 -5.59
C MET A 10 -2.17 -2.34 -5.91
N THR A 11 -1.85 -2.03 -7.17
CA THR A 11 -0.46 -1.80 -7.58
C THR A 11 0.12 -0.59 -6.86
N TYR A 12 -0.63 0.49 -6.78
CA TYR A 12 -0.16 1.70 -6.10
C TYR A 12 0.06 1.43 -4.61
N ALA A 13 -0.88 0.74 -3.99
CA ALA A 13 -0.74 0.39 -2.58
C ALA A 13 0.53 -0.45 -2.34
N GLY A 14 0.80 -1.37 -3.26
CA GLY A 14 2.01 -2.19 -3.16
C GLY A 14 3.27 -1.38 -3.28
N MET A 15 3.28 -0.38 -4.17
CA MET A 15 4.44 0.50 -4.32
C MET A 15 4.68 1.29 -3.03
N LEU A 16 3.61 1.77 -2.41
CA LEU A 16 3.72 2.50 -1.15
C LEU A 16 4.21 1.60 -0.03
N TYR A 17 3.68 0.38 0.02
CA TYR A 17 4.11 -0.61 1.01
C TYR A 17 5.61 -0.88 0.89
N GLU A 18 6.06 -1.15 -0.32
CA GLU A 18 7.46 -1.49 -0.54
C GLU A 18 8.38 -0.32 -0.24
N ALA A 19 7.96 0.89 -0.58
CA ALA A 19 8.74 2.08 -0.27
C ALA A 19 8.86 2.26 1.25
N TYR A 20 7.75 2.04 1.97
CA TYR A 20 7.76 2.16 3.42
C TYR A 20 8.69 1.11 4.05
N MET A 21 8.57 -0.15 3.61
CA MET A 21 9.41 -1.22 4.15
C MET A 21 10.87 -0.99 3.86
N LYS A 22 11.18 -0.48 2.67
CA LYS A 22 12.55 -0.13 2.33
C LYS A 22 13.08 0.98 3.21
N GLY A 23 12.23 1.97 3.52
CA GLY A 23 12.60 3.06 4.42
C GLY A 23 12.89 2.57 5.84
N CYS A 24 12.30 1.44 6.22
CA CYS A 24 12.55 0.82 7.51
C CYS A 24 13.77 -0.10 7.50
N GLY A 25 14.53 -0.12 6.41
CA GLY A 25 15.72 -0.93 6.32
C GLY A 25 15.50 -2.31 5.72
N GLY A 26 14.29 -2.59 5.27
CA GLY A 26 13.98 -3.87 4.64
C GLY A 26 13.83 -5.04 5.59
N LYS A 27 13.89 -4.77 6.89
CA LYS A 27 13.78 -5.81 7.92
C LYS A 27 12.92 -5.33 9.07
N ASP A 28 12.24 -6.28 9.71
CA ASP A 28 11.42 -5.96 10.86
C ASP A 28 12.31 -5.89 12.13
N TRP A 29 11.66 -5.68 13.27
CA TRP A 29 12.38 -5.52 14.54
C TRP A 29 13.04 -6.83 15.00
N LEU A 30 12.70 -7.96 14.38
CA LEU A 30 13.35 -9.24 14.65
C LEU A 30 14.48 -9.52 13.66
N ASP A 31 14.84 -8.53 12.85
CA ASP A 31 15.89 -8.63 11.83
C ASP A 31 15.53 -9.62 10.73
N LYS A 32 14.22 -9.81 10.49
CA LYS A 32 13.74 -10.67 9.43
C LYS A 32 13.26 -9.83 8.26
N PRO A 33 13.51 -10.26 7.02
CA PRO A 33 13.05 -9.50 5.86
C PRO A 33 11.53 -9.44 5.83
N PHE A 34 11.00 -8.29 5.43
CA PHE A 34 9.57 -8.14 5.24
C PHE A 34 9.13 -8.96 4.03
N PRO A 35 7.90 -9.50 4.04
CA PRO A 35 7.38 -10.21 2.87
C PRO A 35 7.21 -9.24 1.71
N THR A 36 7.23 -9.77 0.49
CA THR A 36 6.89 -8.97 -0.68
C THR A 36 5.42 -8.61 -0.61
N TRP A 37 5.02 -7.60 -1.39
CA TRP A 37 3.62 -7.20 -1.42
C TRP A 37 2.72 -8.39 -1.82
N ALA A 38 3.17 -9.19 -2.79
CA ALA A 38 2.39 -10.34 -3.22
C ALA A 38 2.19 -11.34 -2.09
N GLU A 39 3.23 -11.61 -1.33
CA GLU A 39 3.15 -12.50 -0.17
C GLU A 39 2.27 -11.91 0.93
N TYR A 40 2.41 -10.62 1.15
CA TYR A 40 1.68 -9.90 2.19
C TYR A 40 0.17 -9.95 1.93
N VAL A 41 -0.22 -9.70 0.69
CA VAL A 41 -1.63 -9.70 0.30
C VAL A 41 -2.26 -11.09 0.41
N CYS A 42 -1.46 -12.12 0.16
CA CYS A 42 -1.96 -13.50 0.17
C CYS A 42 -2.23 -14.02 1.59
N ASP A 43 -1.69 -13.38 2.61
CA ASP A 43 -1.85 -13.83 3.99
C ASP A 43 -3.15 -13.24 4.55
N PRO A 44 -4.15 -14.08 4.87
CA PRO A 44 -5.42 -13.57 5.39
C PRO A 44 -5.29 -12.83 6.71
N LEU A 45 -4.21 -13.05 7.46
CA LEU A 45 -3.97 -12.33 8.70
C LEU A 45 -3.64 -10.86 8.44
N ASN A 46 -3.23 -10.53 7.23
CA ASN A 46 -2.89 -9.16 6.85
C ASN A 46 -4.03 -8.41 6.20
N LYS A 47 -5.22 -9.01 6.13
CA LYS A 47 -6.35 -8.41 5.41
C LYS A 47 -6.61 -6.97 5.82
N ARG A 48 -6.66 -6.73 7.13
CA ARG A 48 -6.93 -5.39 7.65
C ARG A 48 -5.81 -4.42 7.29
N ARG A 49 -4.58 -4.87 7.34
CA ARG A 49 -3.43 -4.04 7.00
C ARG A 49 -3.37 -3.74 5.51
N VAL A 50 -3.74 -4.71 4.69
CA VAL A 50 -3.82 -4.51 3.25
C VAL A 50 -4.87 -3.44 2.95
N GLU A 51 -6.03 -3.50 3.60
CA GLU A 51 -7.06 -2.48 3.41
C GLU A 51 -6.55 -1.10 3.84
N ALA A 52 -5.77 -1.05 4.91
CA ALA A 52 -5.18 0.21 5.35
C ALA A 52 -4.24 0.79 4.29
N TRP A 53 -3.43 -0.05 3.66
CA TRP A 53 -2.52 0.41 2.60
C TRP A 53 -3.29 0.90 1.39
N ILE A 54 -4.41 0.25 1.08
CA ILE A 54 -5.27 0.68 -0.02
C ILE A 54 -5.88 2.04 0.29
N ASP A 55 -6.27 2.27 1.54
CA ASP A 55 -6.79 3.57 1.97
C ASP A 55 -5.73 4.66 1.86
N VAL A 56 -4.49 4.34 2.23
CA VAL A 56 -3.37 5.28 2.08
C VAL A 56 -3.18 5.63 0.60
N ALA A 57 -3.24 4.62 -0.26
CA ALA A 57 -3.10 4.84 -1.70
C ALA A 57 -4.22 5.73 -2.23
N ARG A 58 -5.44 5.51 -1.76
CA ARG A 58 -6.59 6.29 -2.19
C ARG A 58 -6.41 7.77 -1.83
N VAL A 59 -5.97 8.03 -0.61
CA VAL A 59 -5.73 9.40 -0.15
C VAL A 59 -4.58 10.03 -0.92
N ALA A 60 -3.51 9.27 -1.15
CA ALA A 60 -2.36 9.78 -1.90
C ALA A 60 -2.75 10.20 -3.31
N ILE A 61 -3.58 9.40 -3.97
CA ILE A 61 -4.05 9.72 -5.32
C ILE A 61 -4.90 10.99 -5.29
N LYS A 62 -5.75 11.11 -4.29
CA LYS A 62 -6.61 12.28 -4.16
C LYS A 62 -5.78 13.55 -3.99
N ILE A 63 -4.79 13.52 -3.11
CA ILE A 63 -3.92 14.66 -2.88
C ILE A 63 -3.17 15.01 -4.15
N GLU A 64 -2.63 14.02 -4.83
CA GLU A 64 -1.88 14.23 -6.06
C GLU A 64 -2.75 14.90 -7.13
N THR A 65 -3.99 14.43 -7.24
CA THR A 65 -4.92 15.01 -8.19
C THR A 65 -5.23 16.46 -7.86
N GLU A 66 -5.46 16.75 -6.58
CA GLU A 66 -5.76 18.12 -6.15
C GLU A 66 -4.60 19.07 -6.39
N VAL A 67 -3.38 18.60 -6.15
CA VAL A 67 -2.19 19.41 -6.41
C VAL A 67 -2.05 19.67 -7.90
N ARG A 68 -2.28 18.64 -8.72
CA ARG A 68 -2.18 18.78 -10.17
C ARG A 68 -3.19 19.76 -10.71
N ASP A 69 -4.40 19.79 -10.11
CA ASP A 69 -5.46 20.69 -10.54
C ASP A 69 -5.34 22.09 -9.91
N GLY A 70 -4.33 22.30 -9.09
CA GLY A 70 -4.09 23.60 -8.48
C GLY A 70 -5.02 23.93 -7.32
N GLN A 71 -5.57 22.91 -6.67
CA GLN A 71 -6.52 23.11 -5.59
C GLN A 71 -5.86 23.18 -4.20
N LEU A 72 -4.59 22.85 -4.14
CA LEU A 72 -3.86 22.94 -2.87
C LEU A 72 -2.79 24.02 -2.91
#